data_d17476e076229af0bf3fa0915b64c000
#
_entry.id   d17476e076229af0bf3fa0915b64c000
#
_cell.length_a   1.000
_cell.length_b   1.000
_cell.length_c   1.000
_cell.angle_alpha   90.00
_cell.angle_beta   90.00
_cell.angle_gamma   90.00
#
_symmetry.space_group_name_H-M   'P 1'
#
loop_
_entity.id
_entity.type
_entity.pdbx_description
1 polymer ?
#
loop_
_entity_poly.entity_id
_entity_poly.type
_entity_poly.pdbx_seq_one_letter_code
_entity_poly.pdbx_strand_id
1 'polypeptide(L)'
;MRRLINRADSSTKDEIERLIAGEAIEKVIRLDLTYDEIDNSIDNIWSVLFTTGYLTKIGEVKLPDSESYAYKLVIPNKEVREVFVLQIQEWFKAVVANENDTMKLLSRAILDKDEQQIARQLNIVMGRMISILDTKAPDDMKENFYHGLLLGLLRGSNPDWLIKSNRESGDGFSDILIKPEDPDAGIIIEVKYAKEIKGLDAACDAAMAQIKDKRYDEALRDEDRCDILAYGIAFCRKRCRVVGEKL
;
A
#
# COMPACT_ATOMS: atom_id res chain seq x y z
N MET A 1 8.28 -16.93 7.75
CA MET A 1 7.55 -15.65 7.58
C MET A 1 6.19 -15.82 6.88
N ARG A 2 6.08 -16.21 5.59
CA ARG A 2 4.79 -16.40 4.86
C ARG A 2 3.73 -17.19 5.63
N ARG A 3 4.08 -18.33 6.20
CA ARG A 3 3.14 -19.23 6.90
C ARG A 3 2.58 -18.61 8.19
N LEU A 4 3.40 -17.87 8.93
CA LEU A 4 3.01 -17.20 10.17
C LEU A 4 2.11 -15.99 9.90
N ILE A 5 2.45 -15.21 8.89
CA ILE A 5 1.69 -14.03 8.50
C ILE A 5 0.32 -14.40 7.91
N ASN A 6 0.20 -15.51 7.18
CA ASN A 6 -1.08 -15.99 6.64
C ASN A 6 -2.09 -16.45 7.71
N ARG A 7 -1.63 -16.70 8.93
CA ARG A 7 -2.48 -17.02 10.10
C ARG A 7 -2.82 -15.81 10.95
N ALA A 8 -2.26 -14.65 10.62
CA ALA A 8 -2.46 -13.40 11.36
C ALA A 8 -3.94 -13.05 11.43
N ASP A 9 -4.43 -12.79 12.62
CA ASP A 9 -5.74 -12.20 12.87
C ASP A 9 -5.76 -10.71 12.50
N SER A 10 -6.92 -10.06 12.65
CA SER A 10 -7.06 -8.64 12.33
C SER A 10 -6.12 -7.75 13.17
N SER A 11 -5.88 -8.10 14.44
CA SER A 11 -5.00 -7.35 15.34
C SER A 11 -3.55 -7.43 14.90
N THR A 12 -3.07 -8.63 14.57
CA THR A 12 -1.69 -8.84 14.08
C THR A 12 -1.46 -8.14 12.74
N LYS A 13 -2.46 -8.12 11.87
CA LYS A 13 -2.40 -7.37 10.60
C LYS A 13 -2.24 -5.88 10.86
N ASP A 14 -3.05 -5.31 11.72
CA ASP A 14 -2.96 -3.91 12.17
C ASP A 14 -1.55 -3.54 12.65
N GLU A 15 -0.96 -4.40 13.46
CA GLU A 15 0.37 -4.16 14.02
C GLU A 15 1.48 -4.24 12.97
N ILE A 16 1.38 -5.17 12.01
CA ILE A 16 2.30 -5.24 10.86
C ILE A 16 2.20 -3.98 10.02
N GLU A 17 1.01 -3.50 9.82
CA GLU A 17 0.74 -2.28 9.10
C GLU A 17 1.36 -1.06 9.81
N ARG A 18 1.17 -0.92 11.11
CA ARG A 18 1.80 0.13 11.94
C ARG A 18 3.33 0.09 11.82
N LEU A 19 3.92 -1.10 11.84
CA LEU A 19 5.36 -1.27 11.63
C LEU A 19 5.81 -0.78 10.25
N ILE A 20 5.07 -1.07 9.19
CA ILE A 20 5.37 -0.59 7.83
C ILE A 20 5.23 0.94 7.77
N ALA A 21 4.25 1.50 8.46
CA ALA A 21 4.09 2.94 8.62
C ALA A 21 5.22 3.61 9.44
N GLY A 22 6.15 2.82 9.99
CA GLY A 22 7.27 3.31 10.78
C GLY A 22 6.95 3.53 12.26
N GLU A 23 5.78 3.05 12.71
CA GLU A 23 5.43 3.09 14.12
C GLU A 23 6.06 1.92 14.88
N ALA A 24 6.32 2.13 16.16
CA ALA A 24 6.71 1.05 17.05
C ALA A 24 5.48 0.30 17.57
N ILE A 25 5.60 -1.02 17.70
CA ILE A 25 4.66 -1.84 18.45
C ILE A 25 5.29 -2.29 19.76
N GLU A 26 4.46 -2.57 20.76
CA GLU A 26 4.91 -3.03 22.07
C GLU A 26 4.53 -4.50 22.23
N LYS A 27 5.53 -5.38 22.36
CA LYS A 27 5.33 -6.84 22.47
C LYS A 27 6.23 -7.46 23.53
N VAL A 28 5.66 -8.42 24.26
CA VAL A 28 6.46 -9.31 25.11
C VAL A 28 7.16 -10.32 24.19
N ILE A 29 8.48 -10.39 24.28
CA ILE A 29 9.30 -11.24 23.45
C ILE A 29 9.81 -12.42 24.24
N ARG A 30 9.59 -13.62 23.70
CA ARG A 30 10.10 -14.88 24.21
C ARG A 30 11.33 -15.27 23.39
N LEU A 31 12.50 -15.27 24.03
CA LEU A 31 13.77 -15.66 23.40
C LEU A 31 14.04 -17.16 23.47
N ASP A 32 13.25 -17.87 24.25
CA ASP A 32 13.36 -19.31 24.56
C ASP A 32 12.45 -20.19 23.69
N LEU A 33 11.80 -19.61 22.66
CA LEU A 33 10.89 -20.35 21.78
C LEU A 33 11.60 -21.45 21.01
N THR A 34 11.10 -22.68 21.13
CA THR A 34 11.49 -23.81 20.31
C THR A 34 10.72 -23.82 18.98
N TYR A 35 11.22 -24.56 18.00
CA TYR A 35 10.61 -24.62 16.66
C TYR A 35 9.16 -25.15 16.70
N ASP A 36 8.86 -26.07 17.61
CA ASP A 36 7.52 -26.67 17.78
C ASP A 36 6.52 -25.70 18.46
N GLU A 37 7.02 -24.70 19.19
CA GLU A 37 6.18 -23.73 19.89
C GLU A 37 5.79 -22.55 19.01
N ILE A 38 6.46 -22.34 17.88
CA ILE A 38 6.19 -21.20 16.99
C ILE A 38 4.74 -21.18 16.53
N ASP A 39 4.18 -22.35 16.24
CA ASP A 39 2.80 -22.49 15.73
C ASP A 39 1.73 -22.50 16.85
N ASN A 40 2.10 -22.49 18.13
CA ASN A 40 1.18 -22.65 19.25
C ASN A 40 0.43 -21.35 19.61
N SER A 41 1.00 -20.19 19.31
CA SER A 41 0.35 -18.90 19.53
C SER A 41 0.72 -17.92 18.43
N ILE A 42 -0.27 -17.10 18.03
CA ILE A 42 -0.06 -16.04 17.07
C ILE A 42 0.92 -14.97 17.59
N ASP A 43 0.97 -14.77 18.91
CA ASP A 43 1.89 -13.81 19.54
C ASP A 43 3.36 -14.23 19.40
N ASN A 44 3.64 -15.52 19.17
CA ASN A 44 4.99 -16.03 18.94
C ASN A 44 5.60 -15.49 17.63
N ILE A 45 4.77 -14.98 16.71
CA ILE A 45 5.25 -14.35 15.46
C ILE A 45 6.21 -13.20 15.74
N TRP A 46 5.93 -12.38 16.76
CA TRP A 46 6.75 -11.22 17.11
C TRP A 46 8.12 -11.62 17.61
N SER A 47 8.18 -12.69 18.41
CA SER A 47 9.43 -13.26 18.90
C SER A 47 10.26 -13.83 17.77
N VAL A 48 9.64 -14.53 16.81
CA VAL A 48 10.32 -15.03 15.61
C VAL A 48 10.83 -13.89 14.73
N LEU A 49 10.02 -12.88 14.46
CA LEU A 49 10.42 -11.74 13.64
C LEU A 49 11.57 -10.95 14.29
N PHE A 50 11.57 -10.84 15.61
CA PHE A 50 12.65 -10.20 16.35
C PHE A 50 13.94 -11.03 16.32
N THR A 51 13.88 -12.33 16.65
CA THR A 51 15.07 -13.19 16.71
C THR A 51 15.69 -13.45 15.33
N THR A 52 14.89 -13.36 14.27
CA THR A 52 15.38 -13.49 12.88
C THR A 52 15.80 -12.16 12.23
N GLY A 53 15.77 -11.04 13.00
CA GLY A 53 16.23 -9.74 12.54
C GLY A 53 15.27 -8.97 11.63
N TYR A 54 14.02 -9.45 11.48
CA TYR A 54 12.99 -8.68 10.77
C TYR A 54 12.43 -7.52 11.61
N LEU A 55 12.60 -7.59 12.93
CA LEU A 55 12.30 -6.49 13.84
C LEU A 55 13.53 -6.18 14.70
N THR A 56 13.64 -4.93 15.12
CA THR A 56 14.68 -4.49 16.06
C THR A 56 14.04 -3.75 17.23
N LYS A 57 14.69 -3.81 18.39
CA LYS A 57 14.26 -3.15 19.61
C LYS A 57 14.82 -1.73 19.66
N ILE A 58 13.94 -0.77 19.93
CA ILE A 58 14.32 0.64 20.17
C ILE A 58 14.09 1.10 21.60
N GLY A 59 13.46 0.28 22.44
CA GLY A 59 13.19 0.58 23.85
C GLY A 59 12.42 -0.53 24.55
N GLU A 60 12.13 -0.29 25.82
CA GLU A 60 11.33 -1.17 26.68
C GLU A 60 10.26 -0.37 27.41
N VAL A 61 9.13 -1.04 27.70
CA VAL A 61 8.04 -0.50 28.53
C VAL A 61 7.75 -1.52 29.61
N LYS A 62 7.75 -1.08 30.88
CA LYS A 62 7.33 -1.93 31.99
C LYS A 62 5.83 -2.19 31.89
N LEU A 63 5.43 -3.44 31.98
CA LEU A 63 4.01 -3.79 31.97
C LEU A 63 3.35 -3.38 33.29
N PRO A 64 2.10 -2.89 33.24
CA PRO A 64 1.34 -2.62 34.47
C PRO A 64 1.22 -3.90 35.28
N ASP A 65 1.38 -3.76 36.62
CA ASP A 65 1.23 -4.85 37.57
C ASP A 65 2.10 -6.10 37.34
N SER A 66 3.24 -5.94 36.64
CA SER A 66 4.18 -7.04 36.34
C SER A 66 5.63 -6.57 36.47
N GLU A 67 6.53 -7.51 36.79
CA GLU A 67 7.98 -7.32 36.65
C GLU A 67 8.49 -7.52 35.25
N SER A 68 7.60 -7.87 34.30
CA SER A 68 7.92 -8.12 32.90
C SER A 68 7.95 -6.82 32.06
N TYR A 69 8.71 -6.86 30.97
CA TYR A 69 8.85 -5.76 30.03
C TYR A 69 8.35 -6.15 28.64
N ALA A 70 7.68 -5.22 27.98
CA ALA A 70 7.42 -5.29 26.54
C ALA A 70 8.52 -4.55 25.79
N TYR A 71 8.96 -5.09 24.65
CA TYR A 71 9.90 -4.41 23.76
C TYR A 71 9.13 -3.49 22.80
N LYS A 72 9.65 -2.28 22.63
CA LYS A 72 9.26 -1.41 21.53
C LYS A 72 10.01 -1.87 20.27
N LEU A 73 9.28 -2.43 19.33
CA LEU A 73 9.81 -3.03 18.12
C LEU A 73 9.50 -2.17 16.90
N VAL A 74 10.47 -2.06 15.99
CA VAL A 74 10.34 -1.40 14.69
C VAL A 74 10.99 -2.25 13.60
N ILE A 75 10.66 -1.97 12.34
CA ILE A 75 11.39 -2.52 11.19
C ILE A 75 12.77 -1.84 11.09
N PRO A 76 13.87 -2.61 11.01
CA PRO A 76 15.22 -2.08 11.17
C PRO A 76 15.70 -1.18 10.02
N ASN A 77 15.25 -1.44 8.79
CA ASN A 77 15.74 -0.76 7.59
C ASN A 77 14.74 -0.85 6.43
N LYS A 78 15.08 -0.19 5.31
CA LYS A 78 14.23 -0.08 4.13
C LYS A 78 14.04 -1.44 3.43
N GLU A 79 15.09 -2.25 3.34
CA GLU A 79 15.08 -3.56 2.68
C GLU A 79 14.13 -4.53 3.37
N VAL A 80 14.17 -4.56 4.70
CA VAL A 80 13.22 -5.37 5.49
C VAL A 80 11.79 -4.83 5.36
N ARG A 81 11.62 -3.51 5.28
CA ARG A 81 10.30 -2.91 5.04
C ARG A 81 9.70 -3.36 3.72
N GLU A 82 10.49 -3.40 2.65
CA GLU A 82 10.03 -3.89 1.35
C GLU A 82 9.54 -5.33 1.41
N VAL A 83 10.18 -6.20 2.22
CA VAL A 83 9.70 -7.57 2.44
C VAL A 83 8.31 -7.58 3.09
N PHE A 84 8.06 -6.72 4.08
CA PHE A 84 6.74 -6.60 4.70
C PHE A 84 5.69 -6.06 3.72
N VAL A 85 6.03 -5.06 2.93
CA VAL A 85 5.14 -4.48 1.90
C VAL A 85 4.76 -5.54 0.87
N LEU A 86 5.73 -6.31 0.36
CA LEU A 86 5.46 -7.41 -0.57
C LEU A 86 4.55 -8.48 0.05
N GLN A 87 4.71 -8.77 1.34
CA GLN A 87 3.87 -9.76 2.03
C GLN A 87 2.43 -9.25 2.20
N ILE A 88 2.23 -7.96 2.48
CA ILE A 88 0.89 -7.35 2.48
C ILE A 88 0.29 -7.39 1.08
N GLN A 89 1.05 -7.10 0.04
CA GLN A 89 0.57 -7.22 -1.35
C GLN A 89 0.10 -8.65 -1.67
N GLU A 90 0.78 -9.68 -1.18
CA GLU A 90 0.32 -11.07 -1.32
C GLU A 90 -1.00 -11.34 -0.57
N TRP A 91 -1.17 -10.75 0.60
CA TRP A 91 -2.46 -10.82 1.30
C TRP A 91 -3.57 -10.13 0.51
N PHE A 92 -3.28 -8.96 -0.03
CA PHE A 92 -4.23 -8.25 -0.87
C PHE A 92 -4.64 -9.08 -2.07
N LYS A 93 -3.69 -9.73 -2.75
CA LYS A 93 -4.01 -10.64 -3.85
C LYS A 93 -4.95 -11.77 -3.40
N ALA A 94 -4.74 -12.35 -2.23
CA ALA A 94 -5.59 -13.43 -1.71
C ALA A 94 -7.00 -12.96 -1.36
N VAL A 95 -7.14 -11.74 -0.80
CA VAL A 95 -8.45 -11.13 -0.52
C VAL A 95 -9.13 -10.72 -1.81
N VAL A 96 -8.38 -10.16 -2.76
CA VAL A 96 -8.83 -9.72 -4.08
C VAL A 96 -9.20 -10.90 -4.98
N ALA A 97 -8.51 -12.03 -4.89
CA ALA A 97 -8.85 -13.24 -5.66
C ALA A 97 -10.26 -13.77 -5.35
N ASN A 98 -10.80 -13.47 -4.16
CA ASN A 98 -12.20 -13.74 -3.82
C ASN A 98 -13.19 -12.67 -4.36
N GLU A 99 -12.69 -11.58 -4.99
CA GLU A 99 -13.47 -10.44 -5.46
C GLU A 99 -13.21 -10.14 -6.95
N ASN A 100 -13.15 -11.17 -7.77
CA ASN A 100 -12.90 -11.04 -9.22
C ASN A 100 -13.76 -9.96 -9.91
N ASP A 101 -14.99 -9.74 -9.44
CA ASP A 101 -15.87 -8.72 -10.02
C ASP A 101 -15.41 -7.29 -9.67
N THR A 102 -15.01 -7.03 -8.43
CA THR A 102 -14.53 -5.69 -8.00
C THR A 102 -13.27 -5.27 -8.78
N MET A 103 -12.36 -6.21 -9.01
CA MET A 103 -11.12 -5.94 -9.74
C MET A 103 -11.34 -5.69 -11.23
N LYS A 104 -12.19 -6.50 -11.88
CA LYS A 104 -12.59 -6.29 -13.27
C LYS A 104 -13.31 -4.95 -13.45
N LEU A 105 -14.17 -4.59 -12.49
CA LEU A 105 -14.86 -3.30 -12.49
C LEU A 105 -13.87 -2.14 -12.31
N LEU A 106 -12.83 -2.29 -11.48
CA LEU A 106 -11.80 -1.27 -11.31
C LEU A 106 -11.00 -1.06 -12.62
N SER A 107 -10.51 -2.14 -13.24
CA SER A 107 -9.78 -2.04 -14.51
C SER A 107 -10.61 -1.39 -15.60
N ARG A 108 -11.87 -1.81 -15.72
CA ARG A 108 -12.80 -1.24 -16.71
C ARG A 108 -13.07 0.23 -16.44
N ALA A 109 -13.34 0.60 -15.19
CA ALA A 109 -13.58 2.00 -14.81
C ALA A 109 -12.36 2.91 -15.13
N ILE A 110 -11.13 2.37 -14.99
CA ILE A 110 -9.91 3.11 -15.35
C ILE A 110 -9.84 3.33 -16.86
N LEU A 111 -10.15 2.32 -17.68
CA LEU A 111 -10.16 2.45 -19.15
C LEU A 111 -11.30 3.36 -19.64
N ASP A 112 -12.47 3.27 -19.01
CA ASP A 112 -13.67 4.05 -19.37
C ASP A 112 -13.62 5.49 -18.82
N LYS A 113 -12.58 5.87 -18.07
CA LYS A 113 -12.45 7.16 -17.38
C LYS A 113 -13.63 7.45 -16.43
N ASP A 114 -14.14 6.42 -15.76
CA ASP A 114 -15.20 6.56 -14.75
C ASP A 114 -14.60 6.77 -13.34
N GLU A 115 -14.28 8.01 -13.01
CA GLU A 115 -13.67 8.43 -11.75
C GLU A 115 -14.51 8.02 -10.54
N GLN A 116 -15.84 8.10 -10.67
CA GLN A 116 -16.75 7.74 -9.59
C GLN A 116 -16.71 6.25 -9.29
N GLN A 117 -16.67 5.42 -10.33
CA GLN A 117 -16.57 3.98 -10.18
C GLN A 117 -15.19 3.56 -9.68
N ILE A 118 -14.11 4.19 -10.15
CA ILE A 118 -12.76 3.97 -9.58
C ILE A 118 -12.79 4.24 -8.08
N ALA A 119 -13.24 5.43 -7.67
CA ALA A 119 -13.33 5.80 -6.27
C ALA A 119 -14.20 4.85 -5.45
N ARG A 120 -15.34 4.41 -6.02
CA ARG A 120 -16.26 3.46 -5.36
C ARG A 120 -15.58 2.11 -5.12
N GLN A 121 -14.92 1.53 -6.13
CA GLN A 121 -14.25 0.24 -5.99
C GLN A 121 -13.11 0.31 -4.97
N LEU A 122 -12.27 1.36 -5.03
CA LEU A 122 -11.20 1.59 -4.06
C LEU A 122 -11.76 1.76 -2.64
N ASN A 123 -12.84 2.52 -2.45
CA ASN A 123 -13.48 2.69 -1.14
C ASN A 123 -14.04 1.37 -0.58
N ILE A 124 -14.61 0.50 -1.42
CA ILE A 124 -15.07 -0.83 -1.02
C ILE A 124 -13.89 -1.66 -0.51
N VAL A 125 -12.82 -1.71 -1.28
CA VAL A 125 -11.60 -2.44 -0.91
C VAL A 125 -11.04 -1.90 0.41
N MET A 126 -10.83 -0.60 0.52
CA MET A 126 -10.31 0.01 1.75
C MET A 126 -11.22 -0.20 2.96
N GLY A 127 -12.53 -0.14 2.77
CA GLY A 127 -13.51 -0.37 3.85
C GLY A 127 -13.37 -1.76 4.50
N ARG A 128 -12.99 -2.77 3.72
CA ARG A 128 -12.82 -4.14 4.17
C ARG A 128 -11.44 -4.46 4.73
N MET A 129 -10.44 -3.66 4.41
CA MET A 129 -9.05 -4.04 4.58
C MET A 129 -8.34 -3.33 5.72
N ILE A 130 -8.76 -2.16 6.17
CA ILE A 130 -7.78 -1.29 6.84
C ILE A 130 -8.23 -0.73 8.17
N SER A 131 -7.49 -1.06 9.22
CA SER A 131 -7.41 -0.34 10.49
C SER A 131 -6.25 0.68 10.53
N ILE A 132 -5.27 0.58 9.65
CA ILE A 132 -4.02 1.41 9.57
C ILE A 132 -4.26 2.91 9.68
N LEU A 133 -5.42 3.37 9.26
CA LEU A 133 -5.62 4.75 8.84
C LEU A 133 -5.81 5.75 9.98
N ASP A 134 -5.72 5.25 11.23
CA ASP A 134 -5.72 6.09 12.43
C ASP A 134 -4.31 6.30 13.02
N THR A 135 -3.27 5.86 12.32
CA THR A 135 -1.89 5.91 12.83
C THR A 135 -1.29 7.31 12.77
N LYS A 136 -0.33 7.57 13.68
CA LYS A 136 0.49 8.79 13.73
C LYS A 136 1.68 8.76 12.75
N ALA A 137 1.67 7.88 11.76
CA ALA A 137 2.74 7.78 10.79
C ALA A 137 2.94 9.10 10.01
N PRO A 138 4.18 9.45 9.59
CA PRO A 138 4.46 10.56 8.70
C PRO A 138 3.68 10.49 7.39
N ASP A 139 3.36 11.63 6.80
CA ASP A 139 2.48 11.70 5.63
C ASP A 139 3.07 11.02 4.39
N ASP A 140 4.39 11.12 4.19
CA ASP A 140 5.13 10.45 3.12
C ASP A 140 5.07 8.92 3.24
N MET A 141 5.08 8.39 4.47
CA MET A 141 4.90 6.96 4.71
C MET A 141 3.49 6.49 4.38
N LYS A 142 2.48 7.32 4.65
CA LYS A 142 1.09 7.03 4.29
C LYS A 142 0.90 7.04 2.78
N GLU A 143 1.50 8.01 2.07
CA GLU A 143 1.47 8.08 0.62
C GLU A 143 2.09 6.82 0.00
N ASN A 144 3.28 6.42 0.45
CA ASN A 144 3.95 5.19 0.02
C ASN A 144 3.11 3.92 0.29
N PHE A 145 2.35 3.91 1.39
CA PHE A 145 1.45 2.80 1.69
C PHE A 145 0.32 2.70 0.65
N TYR A 146 -0.39 3.81 0.39
CA TYR A 146 -1.48 3.81 -0.59
C TYR A 146 -0.99 3.54 -2.01
N HIS A 147 0.19 4.05 -2.36
CA HIS A 147 0.86 3.71 -3.61
C HIS A 147 1.09 2.19 -3.73
N GLY A 148 1.69 1.55 -2.73
CA GLY A 148 1.91 0.11 -2.69
C GLY A 148 0.61 -0.70 -2.75
N LEU A 149 -0.43 -0.26 -2.03
CA LEU A 149 -1.77 -0.83 -2.06
C LEU A 149 -2.35 -0.79 -3.48
N LEU A 150 -2.39 0.39 -4.08
CA LEU A 150 -2.95 0.59 -5.42
C LEU A 150 -2.21 -0.22 -6.47
N LEU A 151 -0.87 -0.23 -6.40
CA LEU A 151 -0.02 -1.05 -7.27
C LEU A 151 -0.35 -2.55 -7.17
N GLY A 152 -0.56 -3.05 -5.95
CA GLY A 152 -0.97 -4.44 -5.71
C GLY A 152 -2.34 -4.76 -6.31
N LEU A 153 -3.32 -3.87 -6.12
CA LEU A 153 -4.66 -4.00 -6.67
C LEU A 153 -4.64 -4.01 -8.21
N LEU A 154 -3.93 -3.08 -8.82
CA LEU A 154 -3.83 -2.97 -10.28
C LEU A 154 -3.18 -4.20 -10.91
N ARG A 155 -2.09 -4.70 -10.32
CA ARG A 155 -1.44 -5.94 -10.79
C ARG A 155 -2.33 -7.18 -10.68
N GLY A 156 -3.24 -7.18 -9.70
CA GLY A 156 -4.22 -8.26 -9.53
C GLY A 156 -5.46 -8.11 -10.43
N SER A 157 -5.74 -6.91 -10.92
CA SER A 157 -6.98 -6.61 -11.64
C SER A 157 -6.93 -6.96 -13.12
N ASN A 158 -5.78 -6.84 -13.76
CA ASN A 158 -5.57 -7.19 -15.15
C ASN A 158 -4.14 -7.70 -15.37
N PRO A 159 -3.95 -9.02 -15.64
CA PRO A 159 -2.64 -9.63 -15.83
C PRO A 159 -1.93 -9.17 -17.11
N ASP A 160 -2.67 -8.66 -18.09
CA ASP A 160 -2.16 -8.26 -19.40
C ASP A 160 -1.63 -6.82 -19.39
N TRP A 161 -1.84 -6.10 -18.31
CA TRP A 161 -1.30 -4.76 -18.13
C TRP A 161 0.18 -4.78 -17.74
N LEU A 162 1.01 -4.10 -18.52
CA LEU A 162 2.39 -3.85 -18.12
C LEU A 162 2.44 -2.66 -17.15
N ILE A 163 2.58 -2.94 -15.86
CA ILE A 163 2.55 -1.92 -14.79
C ILE A 163 3.97 -1.68 -14.28
N LYS A 164 4.42 -0.43 -14.36
CA LYS A 164 5.68 0.06 -13.82
C LYS A 164 5.41 1.05 -12.68
N SER A 165 6.26 1.04 -11.67
CA SER A 165 6.15 1.90 -10.49
C SER A 165 7.45 2.64 -10.28
N ASN A 166 7.37 3.89 -9.79
CA ASN A 166 8.52 4.78 -9.54
C ASN A 166 9.47 4.85 -10.74
N ARG A 167 8.91 5.02 -11.95
CA ARG A 167 9.70 5.10 -13.16
C ARG A 167 10.03 6.56 -13.47
N GLU A 168 11.28 6.78 -13.83
CA GLU A 168 11.71 8.04 -14.42
C GLU A 168 10.88 8.35 -15.67
N SER A 169 10.24 9.50 -15.70
CA SER A 169 9.39 9.97 -16.79
C SER A 169 9.36 11.50 -16.78
N GLY A 170 9.67 12.11 -17.92
CA GLY A 170 9.83 13.56 -18.00
C GLY A 170 10.85 14.08 -16.99
N ASP A 171 10.49 15.09 -16.24
CA ASP A 171 11.35 15.74 -15.24
C ASP A 171 11.23 15.14 -13.82
N GLY A 172 10.79 13.88 -13.68
CA GLY A 172 10.62 13.25 -12.38
C GLY A 172 10.34 11.75 -12.42
N PHE A 173 9.72 11.24 -11.36
CA PHE A 173 9.34 9.84 -11.22
C PHE A 173 7.83 9.76 -11.04
N SER A 174 7.13 9.10 -12.01
CA SER A 174 5.72 8.81 -11.88
C SER A 174 5.48 7.70 -10.88
N ASP A 175 4.44 7.79 -10.06
CA ASP A 175 4.11 6.76 -9.10
C ASP A 175 3.76 5.44 -9.79
N ILE A 176 2.80 5.46 -10.70
CA ILE A 176 2.37 4.27 -11.44
C ILE A 176 2.15 4.64 -12.92
N LEU A 177 2.78 3.86 -13.79
CA LEU A 177 2.62 3.95 -15.23
C LEU A 177 2.13 2.60 -15.75
N ILE A 178 1.02 2.61 -16.48
CA ILE A 178 0.39 1.40 -17.03
C ILE A 178 0.36 1.47 -18.54
N LYS A 179 0.72 0.37 -19.16
CA LYS A 179 0.59 0.14 -20.59
C LYS A 179 -0.46 -0.97 -20.79
N PRO A 180 -1.68 -0.63 -21.19
CA PRO A 180 -2.69 -1.60 -21.56
C PRO A 180 -2.30 -2.41 -22.79
N GLU A 181 -3.10 -3.42 -23.14
CA GLU A 181 -2.92 -4.22 -24.37
C GLU A 181 -3.03 -3.37 -25.64
N ASP A 182 -3.89 -2.35 -25.62
CA ASP A 182 -3.98 -1.38 -26.71
C ASP A 182 -2.64 -0.63 -26.84
N PRO A 183 -1.96 -0.73 -27.98
CA PRO A 183 -0.66 -0.11 -28.19
C PRO A 183 -0.71 1.43 -28.12
N ASP A 184 -1.85 2.03 -28.45
CA ASP A 184 -2.01 3.48 -28.43
C ASP A 184 -2.34 4.02 -27.03
N ALA A 185 -2.83 3.16 -26.14
CA ALA A 185 -3.27 3.55 -24.81
C ALA A 185 -2.13 3.61 -23.79
N GLY A 186 -2.17 4.60 -22.92
CA GLY A 186 -1.30 4.75 -21.78
C GLY A 186 -2.04 5.29 -20.56
N ILE A 187 -1.64 4.92 -19.35
CA ILE A 187 -2.27 5.41 -18.14
C ILE A 187 -1.19 5.83 -17.14
N ILE A 188 -1.37 7.00 -16.57
CA ILE A 188 -0.51 7.57 -15.54
C ILE A 188 -1.35 7.77 -14.28
N ILE A 189 -0.85 7.31 -13.13
CA ILE A 189 -1.51 7.52 -11.85
C ILE A 189 -0.51 8.14 -10.88
N GLU A 190 -0.90 9.24 -10.27
CA GLU A 190 -0.18 9.89 -9.17
C GLU A 190 -1.02 9.77 -7.91
N VAL A 191 -0.37 9.37 -6.80
CA VAL A 191 -1.03 9.13 -5.52
C VAL A 191 -0.67 10.24 -4.55
N LYS A 192 -1.65 10.73 -3.80
CA LYS A 192 -1.44 11.69 -2.72
C LYS A 192 -2.17 11.26 -1.44
N TYR A 193 -1.62 11.68 -0.31
CA TYR A 193 -2.26 11.52 0.99
C TYR A 193 -2.82 12.86 1.47
N ALA A 194 -4.08 12.87 1.90
CA ALA A 194 -4.72 14.01 2.55
C ALA A 194 -4.95 13.70 4.05
N LYS A 195 -4.57 14.63 4.93
CA LYS A 195 -4.77 14.47 6.40
C LYS A 195 -6.23 14.43 6.79
N GLU A 196 -7.07 15.14 6.06
CA GLU A 196 -8.49 15.31 6.31
C GLU A 196 -9.30 15.09 5.04
N ILE A 197 -10.54 14.61 5.18
CA ILE A 197 -11.44 14.32 4.05
C ILE A 197 -11.66 15.57 3.18
N LYS A 198 -11.78 16.74 3.79
CA LYS A 198 -11.94 18.00 3.06
C LYS A 198 -10.75 18.40 2.19
N GLY A 199 -9.58 17.79 2.42
CA GLY A 199 -8.36 18.02 1.64
C GLY A 199 -8.21 17.11 0.43
N LEU A 200 -9.12 16.15 0.21
CA LEU A 200 -9.01 15.17 -0.86
C LEU A 200 -9.02 15.82 -2.26
N ASP A 201 -9.90 16.79 -2.50
CA ASP A 201 -9.99 17.46 -3.80
C ASP A 201 -8.69 18.21 -4.11
N ALA A 202 -8.19 19.01 -3.16
CA ALA A 202 -6.91 19.73 -3.33
C ALA A 202 -5.72 18.77 -3.52
N ALA A 203 -5.73 17.61 -2.89
CA ALA A 203 -4.68 16.59 -3.07
C ALA A 203 -4.77 15.94 -4.47
N CYS A 204 -5.96 15.70 -5.00
CA CYS A 204 -6.13 15.26 -6.38
C CYS A 204 -5.62 16.31 -7.38
N ASP A 205 -5.95 17.57 -7.16
CA ASP A 205 -5.49 18.68 -8.02
C ASP A 205 -3.97 18.79 -8.00
N ALA A 206 -3.35 18.63 -6.84
CA ALA A 206 -1.90 18.60 -6.69
C ALA A 206 -1.26 17.41 -7.43
N ALA A 207 -1.89 16.22 -7.39
CA ALA A 207 -1.44 15.06 -8.13
C ALA A 207 -1.50 15.31 -9.65
N MET A 208 -2.62 15.86 -10.15
CA MET A 208 -2.77 16.21 -11.56
C MET A 208 -1.80 17.29 -12.01
N ALA A 209 -1.57 18.31 -11.19
CA ALA A 209 -0.56 19.33 -11.46
C ALA A 209 0.84 18.71 -11.57
N GLN A 210 1.21 17.82 -10.66
CA GLN A 210 2.51 17.14 -10.70
C GLN A 210 2.71 16.32 -11.98
N ILE A 211 1.69 15.57 -12.44
CA ILE A 211 1.76 14.82 -13.70
C ILE A 211 2.10 15.76 -14.86
N LYS A 212 1.44 16.92 -14.94
CA LYS A 212 1.62 17.90 -16.01
C LYS A 212 2.96 18.63 -15.91
N ASP A 213 3.29 19.14 -14.73
CA ASP A 213 4.51 19.90 -14.50
C ASP A 213 5.77 19.08 -14.73
N LYS A 214 5.71 17.78 -14.42
CA LYS A 214 6.80 16.82 -14.59
C LYS A 214 6.75 16.08 -15.92
N ARG A 215 5.75 16.34 -16.75
CA ARG A 215 5.60 15.74 -18.11
C ARG A 215 5.70 14.22 -18.09
N TYR A 216 4.98 13.58 -17.17
CA TYR A 216 5.04 12.12 -17.01
C TYR A 216 4.52 11.35 -18.23
N ASP A 217 3.82 12.00 -19.14
CA ASP A 217 3.35 11.44 -20.42
C ASP A 217 4.47 11.25 -21.47
N GLU A 218 5.61 11.94 -21.34
CA GLU A 218 6.71 11.82 -22.31
C GLU A 218 7.17 10.37 -22.50
N ALA A 219 7.35 9.62 -21.42
CA ALA A 219 7.79 8.23 -21.50
C ALA A 219 6.80 7.29 -22.23
N LEU A 220 5.52 7.66 -22.28
CA LEU A 220 4.51 6.94 -23.06
C LEU A 220 4.49 7.41 -24.52
N ARG A 221 4.63 8.72 -24.75
CA ARG A 221 4.69 9.31 -26.09
C ARG A 221 5.94 8.87 -26.85
N ASP A 222 7.07 8.71 -26.18
CA ASP A 222 8.32 8.17 -26.75
C ASP A 222 8.16 6.71 -27.22
N GLU A 223 7.12 6.02 -26.76
CA GLU A 223 6.75 4.67 -27.18
C GLU A 223 5.53 4.68 -28.13
N ASP A 224 5.26 5.82 -28.80
CA ASP A 224 4.18 6.05 -29.76
C ASP A 224 2.75 5.90 -29.17
N ARG A 225 2.59 5.98 -27.85
CA ARG A 225 1.27 5.95 -27.19
C ARG A 225 0.67 7.35 -27.18
N CYS A 226 -0.48 7.51 -27.82
CA CYS A 226 -1.14 8.80 -28.03
C CYS A 226 -2.43 8.96 -27.24
N ASP A 227 -3.07 7.87 -26.81
CA ASP A 227 -4.28 7.89 -25.97
C ASP A 227 -3.91 7.72 -24.51
N ILE A 228 -3.56 8.85 -23.87
CA ILE A 228 -3.03 8.83 -22.51
C ILE A 228 -4.08 9.34 -21.52
N LEU A 229 -4.40 8.50 -20.54
CA LEU A 229 -5.24 8.87 -19.39
C LEU A 229 -4.37 9.17 -18.16
N ALA A 230 -4.62 10.28 -17.51
CA ALA A 230 -3.96 10.67 -16.27
C ALA A 230 -4.95 10.67 -15.10
N TYR A 231 -4.54 10.14 -13.96
CA TYR A 231 -5.34 10.10 -12.74
C TYR A 231 -4.55 10.64 -11.55
N GLY A 232 -5.13 11.63 -10.87
CA GLY A 232 -4.76 12.02 -9.52
C GLY A 232 -5.65 11.27 -8.53
N ILE A 233 -5.08 10.43 -7.68
CA ILE A 233 -5.81 9.67 -6.67
C ILE A 233 -5.34 10.10 -5.29
N ALA A 234 -6.23 10.74 -4.53
CA ALA A 234 -5.95 11.14 -3.17
C ALA A 234 -6.63 10.21 -2.16
N PHE A 235 -5.90 9.84 -1.13
CA PHE A 235 -6.40 9.01 -0.04
C PHE A 235 -6.43 9.77 1.28
N CYS A 236 -7.48 9.51 2.06
CA CYS A 236 -7.59 9.94 3.45
C CYS A 236 -8.26 8.84 4.25
N ARG A 237 -7.50 8.13 5.07
CA ARG A 237 -7.99 6.97 5.82
C ARG A 237 -8.67 5.95 4.86
N LYS A 238 -9.93 5.56 5.14
CA LYS A 238 -10.72 4.62 4.33
C LYS A 238 -11.49 5.29 3.18
N ARG A 239 -11.06 6.46 2.76
CA ARG A 239 -11.70 7.24 1.69
C ARG A 239 -10.69 7.63 0.63
N CYS A 240 -11.14 7.63 -0.61
CA CYS A 240 -10.38 8.22 -1.70
C CYS A 240 -11.25 9.13 -2.55
N ARG A 241 -10.57 10.01 -3.25
CA ARG A 241 -11.08 10.83 -4.34
C ARG A 241 -10.24 10.54 -5.58
N VAL A 242 -10.86 10.60 -6.73
CA VAL A 242 -10.21 10.39 -8.02
C VAL A 242 -10.59 11.53 -8.95
N VAL A 243 -9.61 12.07 -9.65
CA VAL A 243 -9.78 13.02 -10.74
C VAL A 243 -9.01 12.48 -11.94
N GLY A 244 -9.62 12.46 -13.10
CA GLY A 244 -9.03 11.92 -14.33
C GLY A 244 -9.11 12.91 -15.48
N GLU A 245 -8.11 12.89 -16.36
CA GLU A 245 -8.03 13.72 -17.55
C GLU A 245 -7.42 12.91 -18.71
N LYS A 246 -7.77 13.23 -19.93
CA LYS A 246 -7.07 12.75 -21.13
C LYS A 246 -6.02 13.81 -21.52
N LEU A 247 -4.76 13.38 -21.67
CA LEU A 247 -3.62 14.23 -22.02
C LEU A 247 -3.37 14.29 -23.53
#